data_486d9466d39aff102cc4ea044a3d72c8
#
_entry.id   486d9466d39aff102cc4ea044a3d72c8
#
_cell.length_a   1.000
_cell.length_b   1.000
_cell.length_c   1.000
_cell.angle_alpha   90.00
_cell.angle_beta   90.00
_cell.angle_gamma   90.00
#
_symmetry.space_group_name_H-M   'P 1'
#
loop_
_entity.id
_entity.type
_entity.pdbx_description
1 polymer ?
#
loop_
_entity_poly.entity_id
_entity_poly.type
_entity_poly.pdbx_seq_one_letter_code
_entity_poly.pdbx_strand_id
1 'polypeptide(L)'
;VNVLAPKKTSGTRRYLENTFLGAEAGQRAVKEYSARDELIQAVAQDPTSISLVSLSHGEPGDARVVPVAGADGVLTSPTEANLQSRRYPLIRPLYLVVAINGERLEDPLMRELLSYVLSRSGQEDVIKDGFLPLTRAEVVAQEEKLGWSEVR
;
A
#
# COMPACT_ATOMS: atom_id res chain seq x y z
N VAL A 1 17.71 6.84 -17.86
CA VAL A 1 16.63 6.06 -17.24
C VAL A 1 15.30 6.71 -17.57
N ASN A 2 14.38 5.95 -18.16
CA ASN A 2 13.05 6.39 -18.50
C ASN A 2 12.09 6.05 -17.33
N VAL A 3 11.43 7.05 -16.77
CA VAL A 3 10.45 6.82 -15.72
C VAL A 3 9.08 6.64 -16.37
N LEU A 4 8.51 5.45 -16.22
CA LEU A 4 7.15 5.12 -16.61
C LEU A 4 6.27 5.14 -15.36
N ALA A 5 5.06 5.65 -15.43
CA ALA A 5 4.26 5.81 -14.23
C ALA A 5 2.76 5.54 -14.44
N PRO A 6 2.04 5.17 -13.37
CA PRO A 6 0.59 5.21 -13.40
C PRO A 6 0.07 6.63 -13.61
N LYS A 7 -1.20 6.79 -14.01
CA LYS A 7 -1.86 8.09 -14.14
C LYS A 7 -1.73 8.93 -12.86
N LYS A 8 -1.71 10.25 -13.00
CA LYS A 8 -1.65 11.22 -11.87
C LYS A 8 -2.77 11.04 -10.84
N THR A 9 -3.92 10.52 -11.26
CA THR A 9 -5.05 10.20 -10.37
C THR A 9 -4.82 8.97 -9.50
N SER A 10 -3.83 8.13 -9.83
CA SER A 10 -3.50 6.92 -9.09
C SER A 10 -2.93 7.23 -7.70
N GLY A 11 -3.39 6.50 -6.67
CA GLY A 11 -2.81 6.55 -5.33
C GLY A 11 -1.34 6.15 -5.29
N THR A 12 -0.91 5.22 -6.13
CA THR A 12 0.50 4.80 -6.27
C THR A 12 1.35 5.94 -6.81
N ARG A 13 0.85 6.69 -7.81
CA ARG A 13 1.54 7.86 -8.35
C ARG A 13 1.69 8.96 -7.29
N ARG A 14 0.63 9.29 -6.56
CA ARG A 14 0.67 10.28 -5.49
C ARG A 14 1.64 9.88 -4.37
N TYR A 15 1.66 8.59 -4.02
CA TYR A 15 2.60 8.10 -3.04
C TYR A 15 4.05 8.28 -3.49
N LEU A 16 4.37 7.94 -4.75
CA LEU A 16 5.70 8.13 -5.33
C LEU A 16 6.13 9.61 -5.29
N GLU A 17 5.25 10.50 -5.75
CA GLU A 17 5.53 11.94 -5.80
C GLU A 17 5.74 12.53 -4.41
N ASN A 18 4.88 12.19 -3.45
CA ASN A 18 4.96 12.75 -2.10
C ASN A 18 6.12 12.19 -1.28
N THR A 19 6.50 10.91 -1.51
CA THR A 19 7.50 10.24 -0.66
C THR A 19 8.91 10.36 -1.19
N PHE A 20 9.09 10.33 -2.53
CA PHE A 20 10.43 10.19 -3.13
C PHE A 20 10.82 11.33 -4.06
N LEU A 21 9.88 11.90 -4.78
CA LEU A 21 10.20 12.80 -5.88
C LEU A 21 10.09 14.29 -5.49
N GLY A 22 9.41 14.60 -4.40
CA GLY A 22 9.16 15.97 -3.97
C GLY A 22 8.28 16.79 -4.93
N ALA A 23 8.07 18.06 -4.63
CA ALA A 23 7.16 18.95 -5.37
C ALA A 23 7.59 19.20 -6.84
N GLU A 24 8.85 19.01 -7.18
CA GLU A 24 9.36 19.24 -8.53
C GLU A 24 9.13 18.06 -9.49
N ALA A 25 8.80 16.90 -8.97
CA ALA A 25 8.64 15.68 -9.79
C ALA A 25 7.44 15.73 -10.71
N GLY A 26 6.39 16.45 -10.34
CA GLY A 26 5.21 16.66 -11.18
C GLY A 26 5.48 17.46 -12.47
N GLN A 27 6.66 18.07 -12.61
CA GLN A 27 7.05 18.89 -13.77
C GLN A 27 7.78 18.10 -14.85
N ARG A 28 8.26 16.89 -14.56
CA ARG A 28 8.93 16.05 -15.55
C ARG A 28 7.91 15.32 -16.41
N ALA A 29 8.10 15.38 -17.72
CA ALA A 29 7.32 14.57 -18.65
C ALA A 29 7.57 13.09 -18.38
N VAL A 30 6.54 12.39 -17.90
CA VAL A 30 6.56 10.97 -17.61
C VAL A 30 5.50 10.31 -18.48
N LYS A 31 5.85 9.20 -19.12
CA LYS A 31 4.87 8.44 -19.90
C LYS A 31 3.91 7.74 -18.92
N GLU A 32 2.62 8.04 -19.07
CA GLU A 32 1.57 7.57 -18.16
C GLU A 32 0.83 6.36 -18.76
N TYR A 33 0.46 5.43 -17.87
CA TYR A 33 -0.29 4.21 -18.20
C TYR A 33 -1.56 4.12 -17.35
N SER A 34 -2.63 3.62 -17.95
CA SER A 34 -3.92 3.46 -17.27
C SER A 34 -4.02 2.15 -16.51
N ALA A 35 -3.48 1.09 -17.10
CA ALA A 35 -3.50 -0.25 -16.53
C ALA A 35 -2.12 -0.63 -15.99
N ARG A 36 -2.12 -1.36 -14.86
CA ARG A 36 -0.91 -1.89 -14.22
C ARG A 36 -0.13 -2.81 -15.15
N ASP A 37 -0.84 -3.72 -15.82
CA ASP A 37 -0.20 -4.75 -16.65
C ASP A 37 0.44 -4.15 -17.92
N GLU A 38 -0.19 -3.15 -18.53
CA GLU A 38 0.43 -2.39 -19.63
C GLU A 38 1.72 -1.69 -19.19
N LEU A 39 1.71 -1.12 -17.98
CA LEU A 39 2.89 -0.47 -17.41
C LEU A 39 4.03 -1.47 -17.16
N ILE A 40 3.72 -2.64 -16.61
CA ILE A 40 4.70 -3.70 -16.36
C ILE A 40 5.28 -4.22 -17.68
N GLN A 41 4.45 -4.49 -18.69
CA GLN A 41 4.90 -4.91 -20.00
C GLN A 41 5.82 -3.86 -20.66
N ALA A 42 5.47 -2.59 -20.54
CA ALA A 42 6.30 -1.51 -21.07
C ALA A 42 7.67 -1.44 -20.38
N VAL A 43 7.72 -1.68 -19.06
CA VAL A 43 9.00 -1.77 -18.32
C VAL A 43 9.81 -2.99 -18.76
N ALA A 44 9.16 -4.14 -18.93
CA ALA A 44 9.85 -5.37 -19.35
C ALA A 44 10.45 -5.26 -20.76
N GLN A 45 9.85 -4.45 -21.66
CA GLN A 45 10.31 -4.25 -23.03
C GLN A 45 11.40 -3.17 -23.18
N ASP A 46 11.58 -2.30 -22.17
CA ASP A 46 12.59 -1.24 -22.20
C ASP A 46 13.58 -1.39 -21.03
N PRO A 47 14.80 -1.94 -21.28
CA PRO A 47 15.81 -2.16 -20.23
C PRO A 47 16.34 -0.87 -19.60
N THR A 48 16.02 0.30 -20.17
CA THR A 48 16.37 1.60 -19.62
C THR A 48 15.27 2.23 -18.77
N SER A 49 14.13 1.56 -18.64
CA SER A 49 12.96 2.05 -17.93
C SER A 49 12.86 1.56 -16.49
N ILE A 50 12.17 2.33 -15.67
CA ILE A 50 11.81 2.00 -14.28
C ILE A 50 10.39 2.47 -13.98
N SER A 51 9.70 1.77 -13.10
CA SER A 51 8.38 2.16 -12.59
C SER A 51 8.16 1.77 -11.14
N LEU A 52 7.11 2.34 -10.52
CA LEU A 52 6.57 1.92 -9.25
C LEU A 52 5.16 1.36 -9.44
N VAL A 53 4.96 0.12 -9.04
CA VAL A 53 3.66 -0.58 -9.08
C VAL A 53 3.34 -1.21 -7.73
N SER A 54 2.04 -1.43 -7.45
CA SER A 54 1.64 -2.21 -6.28
C SER A 54 1.89 -3.70 -6.53
N LEU A 55 2.37 -4.42 -5.51
CA LEU A 55 2.51 -5.87 -5.54
C LEU A 55 1.25 -6.61 -5.08
N SER A 56 0.22 -5.92 -4.61
CA SER A 56 -1.04 -6.53 -4.14
C SER A 56 -1.75 -7.41 -5.18
N HIS A 57 -1.47 -7.25 -6.46
CA HIS A 57 -2.07 -8.03 -7.54
C HIS A 57 -1.07 -9.03 -8.16
N GLY A 58 -0.10 -9.50 -7.39
CA GLY A 58 0.87 -10.51 -7.81
C GLY A 58 2.19 -9.94 -8.35
N GLU A 59 3.04 -10.87 -8.75
CA GLU A 59 4.39 -10.60 -9.27
C GLU A 59 4.34 -9.78 -10.58
N PRO A 60 5.39 -8.99 -10.86
CA PRO A 60 5.43 -8.13 -12.04
C PRO A 60 5.80 -8.87 -13.35
N GLY A 61 5.55 -10.19 -13.46
CA GLY A 61 5.82 -10.96 -14.68
C GLY A 61 7.29 -10.88 -15.11
N ASP A 62 7.52 -10.46 -16.35
CA ASP A 62 8.87 -10.38 -16.95
C ASP A 62 9.70 -9.18 -16.47
N ALA A 63 9.10 -8.25 -15.75
CA ALA A 63 9.83 -7.13 -15.16
C ALA A 63 10.52 -7.55 -13.84
N ARG A 64 11.76 -7.08 -13.64
CA ARG A 64 12.51 -7.40 -12.43
C ARG A 64 12.22 -6.42 -11.30
N VAL A 65 11.89 -6.95 -10.12
CA VAL A 65 11.79 -6.14 -8.90
C VAL A 65 13.18 -5.74 -8.41
N VAL A 66 13.36 -4.46 -8.08
CA VAL A 66 14.63 -3.90 -7.62
C VAL A 66 14.56 -3.71 -6.10
N PRO A 67 15.60 -4.15 -5.34
CA PRO A 67 15.70 -3.83 -3.92
C PRO A 67 15.77 -2.33 -3.69
N VAL A 68 15.23 -1.86 -2.57
CA VAL A 68 15.22 -0.44 -2.20
C VAL A 68 15.96 -0.26 -0.88
N ALA A 69 16.77 0.80 -0.80
CA ALA A 69 17.45 1.15 0.44
C ALA A 69 16.48 1.84 1.42
N GLY A 70 16.47 1.38 2.66
CA GLY A 70 15.83 2.06 3.76
C GLY A 70 16.64 3.28 4.24
N ALA A 71 16.17 3.95 5.30
CA ALA A 71 16.87 5.07 5.92
C ALA A 71 18.25 4.68 6.50
N ASP A 72 18.44 3.41 6.80
CA ASP A 72 19.70 2.78 7.27
C ASP A 72 20.69 2.47 6.12
N GLY A 73 20.30 2.73 4.87
CA GLY A 73 21.08 2.41 3.68
C GLY A 73 21.08 0.93 3.28
N VAL A 74 20.37 0.06 4.00
CA VAL A 74 20.30 -1.37 3.72
C VAL A 74 19.36 -1.64 2.54
N LEU A 75 19.89 -2.29 1.50
CA LEU A 75 19.08 -2.74 0.36
C LEU A 75 18.18 -3.90 0.75
N THR A 76 16.88 -3.70 0.66
CA THR A 76 15.86 -4.67 1.04
C THR A 76 14.98 -5.01 -0.16
N SER A 77 14.81 -6.30 -0.44
CA SER A 77 13.87 -6.79 -1.45
C SER A 77 12.47 -6.99 -0.84
N PRO A 78 11.39 -6.86 -1.62
CA PRO A 78 10.02 -7.04 -1.13
C PRO A 78 9.65 -8.54 -1.05
N THR A 79 10.45 -9.32 -0.33
CA THR A 79 10.11 -10.71 0.01
C THR A 79 8.99 -10.74 1.04
N GLU A 80 8.23 -11.83 1.09
CA GLU A 80 7.16 -12.00 2.07
C GLU A 80 7.65 -11.72 3.51
N ALA A 81 8.80 -12.27 3.89
CA ALA A 81 9.41 -12.05 5.21
C ALA A 81 9.71 -10.57 5.49
N ASN A 82 10.23 -9.84 4.49
CA ASN A 82 10.56 -8.42 4.63
C ASN A 82 9.29 -7.54 4.64
N LEU A 83 8.24 -7.96 3.95
CA LEU A 83 6.94 -7.30 3.96
C LEU A 83 6.24 -7.51 5.31
N GLN A 84 6.16 -8.74 5.81
CA GLN A 84 5.54 -9.08 7.10
C GLN A 84 6.26 -8.42 8.28
N SER A 85 7.59 -8.38 8.26
CA SER A 85 8.40 -7.72 9.28
C SER A 85 8.48 -6.19 9.14
N ARG A 86 7.79 -5.60 8.17
CA ARG A 86 7.81 -4.16 7.88
C ARG A 86 9.22 -3.60 7.57
N ARG A 87 10.16 -4.45 7.19
CA ARG A 87 11.53 -4.06 6.81
C ARG A 87 11.60 -3.39 5.44
N TYR A 88 10.71 -3.78 4.51
CA TYR A 88 10.68 -3.18 3.18
C TYR A 88 10.17 -1.73 3.28
N PRO A 89 10.92 -0.73 2.79
CA PRO A 89 10.61 0.68 3.08
C PRO A 89 9.39 1.23 2.33
N LEU A 90 8.93 0.55 1.26
CA LEU A 90 7.82 1.04 0.43
C LEU A 90 6.47 0.41 0.80
N ILE A 91 6.25 0.13 2.07
CA ILE A 91 4.95 -0.33 2.57
C ILE A 91 4.06 0.89 2.80
N ARG A 92 2.85 0.85 2.24
CA ARG A 92 1.85 1.90 2.37
C ARG A 92 0.58 1.37 3.01
N PRO A 93 0.12 1.95 4.12
CA PRO A 93 -1.16 1.57 4.71
C PRO A 93 -2.34 2.00 3.82
N LEU A 94 -3.40 1.20 3.81
CA LEU A 94 -4.72 1.59 3.35
C LEU A 94 -5.53 2.04 4.56
N TYR A 95 -6.26 3.14 4.41
CA TYR A 95 -7.08 3.73 5.47
C TYR A 95 -8.56 3.63 5.13
N LEU A 96 -9.35 3.20 6.09
CA LEU A 96 -10.78 3.48 6.12
C LEU A 96 -10.99 4.79 6.85
N VAL A 97 -11.73 5.71 6.24
CA VAL A 97 -12.06 6.99 6.84
C VAL A 97 -13.55 6.96 7.19
N VAL A 98 -13.84 7.10 8.47
CA VAL A 98 -15.20 7.10 8.99
C VAL A 98 -15.48 8.41 9.72
N ALA A 99 -16.70 8.92 9.60
CA ALA A 99 -17.16 10.04 10.41
C ALA A 99 -17.58 9.52 11.78
N ILE A 100 -17.05 10.11 12.83
CA ILE A 100 -17.42 9.82 14.23
C ILE A 100 -18.08 11.07 14.79
N ASN A 101 -19.24 10.91 15.41
CA ASN A 101 -19.94 11.99 16.09
C ASN A 101 -19.62 11.92 17.59
N GLY A 102 -18.79 12.85 18.07
CA GLY A 102 -18.24 12.78 19.41
C GLY A 102 -17.21 11.65 19.58
N GLU A 103 -17.25 10.93 20.68
CA GLU A 103 -16.31 9.83 20.98
C GLU A 103 -16.83 8.44 20.58
N ARG A 104 -18.01 8.35 20.02
CA ARG A 104 -18.66 7.07 19.69
C ARG A 104 -19.06 6.97 18.24
N LEU A 105 -18.84 5.78 17.70
CA LEU A 105 -19.42 5.38 16.42
C LEU A 105 -20.87 4.92 16.67
N GLU A 106 -21.81 5.79 16.34
CA GLU A 106 -23.24 5.56 16.64
C GLU A 106 -23.94 4.66 15.61
N ASP A 107 -23.44 4.62 14.36
CA ASP A 107 -24.02 3.81 13.29
C ASP A 107 -23.73 2.32 13.51
N PRO A 108 -24.77 1.48 13.76
CA PRO A 108 -24.60 0.05 13.99
C PRO A 108 -23.99 -0.68 12.79
N LEU A 109 -24.36 -0.29 11.56
CA LEU A 109 -23.84 -0.89 10.34
C LEU A 109 -22.35 -0.61 10.16
N MET A 110 -21.94 0.63 10.42
CA MET A 110 -20.54 1.01 10.37
C MET A 110 -19.72 0.29 11.45
N ARG A 111 -20.30 0.14 12.64
CA ARG A 111 -19.67 -0.62 13.73
C ARG A 111 -19.46 -2.08 13.34
N GLU A 112 -20.45 -2.71 12.74
CA GLU A 112 -20.38 -4.10 12.27
C GLU A 112 -19.31 -4.25 11.17
N LEU A 113 -19.30 -3.34 10.19
CA LEU A 113 -18.28 -3.32 9.13
C LEU A 113 -16.85 -3.21 9.72
N LEU A 114 -16.62 -2.29 10.63
CA LEU A 114 -15.29 -2.12 11.24
C LEU A 114 -14.91 -3.32 12.12
N SER A 115 -15.88 -3.90 12.85
CA SER A 115 -15.68 -5.14 13.60
C SER A 115 -15.26 -6.28 12.69
N TYR A 116 -15.91 -6.43 11.53
CA TYR A 116 -15.51 -7.41 10.53
C TYR A 116 -14.11 -7.15 9.99
N VAL A 117 -13.83 -5.92 9.56
CA VAL A 117 -12.50 -5.54 9.01
C VAL A 117 -11.38 -5.84 10.02
N LEU A 118 -11.59 -5.56 11.31
CA LEU A 118 -10.60 -5.82 12.36
C LEU A 118 -10.59 -7.28 12.83
N SER A 119 -11.58 -8.09 12.45
CA SER A 119 -11.66 -9.51 12.80
C SER A 119 -10.62 -10.34 12.08
N ARG A 120 -10.39 -11.56 12.61
CA ARG A 120 -9.55 -12.57 11.94
C ARG A 120 -10.03 -12.86 10.52
N SER A 121 -11.35 -13.05 10.33
CA SER A 121 -11.92 -13.37 9.01
C SER A 121 -11.72 -12.21 8.02
N GLY A 122 -11.95 -10.97 8.45
CA GLY A 122 -11.67 -9.81 7.61
C GLY A 122 -10.20 -9.68 7.22
N GLN A 123 -9.27 -9.98 8.14
CA GLN A 123 -7.85 -9.97 7.84
C GLN A 123 -7.40 -11.15 6.96
N GLU A 124 -8.07 -12.30 7.02
CA GLU A 124 -7.87 -13.40 6.07
C GLU A 124 -8.30 -13.01 4.65
N ASP A 125 -9.38 -12.23 4.50
CA ASP A 125 -9.79 -11.72 3.19
C ASP A 125 -8.81 -10.65 2.65
N VAL A 126 -8.25 -9.81 3.51
CA VAL A 126 -7.13 -8.89 3.14
C VAL A 126 -5.96 -9.66 2.53
N ILE A 127 -5.59 -10.81 3.11
CA ILE A 127 -4.50 -11.66 2.58
C ILE A 127 -4.88 -12.27 1.23
N LYS A 128 -6.11 -12.76 1.06
CA LYS A 128 -6.59 -13.33 -0.21
C LYS A 128 -6.53 -12.32 -1.36
N ASP A 129 -6.77 -11.04 -1.05
CA ASP A 129 -6.67 -9.94 -2.00
C ASP A 129 -5.22 -9.45 -2.23
N GLY A 130 -4.22 -10.14 -1.67
CA GLY A 130 -2.80 -9.85 -1.86
C GLY A 130 -2.27 -8.68 -1.06
N PHE A 131 -3.00 -8.24 -0.01
CA PHE A 131 -2.54 -7.20 0.90
C PHE A 131 -1.93 -7.79 2.17
N LEU A 132 -1.19 -6.97 2.91
CA LEU A 132 -0.64 -7.35 4.21
C LEU A 132 -1.70 -7.16 5.30
N PRO A 133 -1.94 -8.18 6.15
CA PRO A 133 -2.84 -8.04 7.26
C PRO A 133 -2.27 -7.12 8.35
N LEU A 134 -3.14 -6.61 9.19
CA LEU A 134 -2.75 -5.95 10.42
C LEU A 134 -2.14 -6.96 11.39
N THR A 135 -1.12 -6.55 12.10
CA THR A 135 -0.61 -7.29 13.26
C THR A 135 -1.61 -7.22 14.42
N ARG A 136 -1.53 -8.15 15.37
CA ARG A 136 -2.39 -8.10 16.56
C ARG A 136 -2.28 -6.77 17.32
N ALA A 137 -1.08 -6.22 17.43
CA ALA A 137 -0.87 -4.93 18.08
C ALA A 137 -1.54 -3.77 17.32
N GLU A 138 -1.48 -3.79 15.98
CA GLU A 138 -2.16 -2.79 15.14
C GLU A 138 -3.69 -2.90 15.27
N VAL A 139 -4.25 -4.11 15.32
CA VAL A 139 -5.69 -4.32 15.54
C VAL A 139 -6.11 -3.72 16.89
N VAL A 140 -5.42 -4.06 17.98
CA VAL A 140 -5.69 -3.53 19.32
C VAL A 140 -5.64 -2.01 19.33
N ALA A 141 -4.63 -1.41 18.70
CA ALA A 141 -4.51 0.05 18.61
C ALA A 141 -5.67 0.71 17.83
N GLN A 142 -6.28 0.02 16.85
CA GLN A 142 -7.47 0.52 16.16
C GLN A 142 -8.73 0.35 17.04
N GLU A 143 -8.89 -0.79 17.71
CA GLU A 143 -9.98 -1.03 18.67
C GLU A 143 -9.99 0.04 19.77
N GLU A 144 -8.83 0.39 20.32
CA GLU A 144 -8.68 1.48 21.32
C GLU A 144 -9.15 2.84 20.79
N LYS A 145 -8.75 3.19 19.55
CA LYS A 145 -9.20 4.45 18.91
C LYS A 145 -10.71 4.51 18.67
N LEU A 146 -11.34 3.36 18.53
CA LEU A 146 -12.79 3.23 18.36
C LEU A 146 -13.54 3.15 19.71
N GLY A 147 -12.82 3.19 20.83
CA GLY A 147 -13.40 3.05 22.17
C GLY A 147 -13.91 1.64 22.47
N TRP A 148 -13.33 0.60 21.83
CA TRP A 148 -13.79 -0.80 21.96
C TRP A 148 -12.96 -1.63 22.94
N SER A 149 -11.97 -1.06 23.60
CA SER A 149 -11.02 -1.74 24.47
C SER A 149 -11.59 -2.25 25.81
N GLU A 150 -12.88 -2.03 26.11
CA GLU A 150 -13.51 -2.43 27.38
C GLU A 150 -14.47 -3.62 27.29
N VAL A 151 -14.55 -4.32 26.15
CA VAL A 151 -15.50 -5.44 26.01
C VAL A 151 -14.78 -6.71 25.54
N ARG A 152 -13.95 -7.25 26.44
CA ARG A 152 -13.59 -8.69 26.45
C ARG A 152 -13.21 -9.15 27.83
#